data_c96de0e55fe93d48ca06dc5d31744c90
#
_entry.id   c96de0e55fe93d48ca06dc5d31744c90
#
_cell.length_a   1.000
_cell.length_b   1.000
_cell.length_c   1.000
_cell.angle_alpha   90.00
_cell.angle_beta   90.00
_cell.angle_gamma   90.00
#
_symmetry.space_group_name_H-M   'P 1'
#
loop_
_entity.id
_entity.type
_entity.pdbx_description
1 polymer ?
#
loop_
_entity_poly.entity_id
_entity_poly.type
_entity_poly.pdbx_seq_one_letter_code
_entity_poly.pdbx_strand_id
1 'polypeptide(L)'
;LYRSPPIGHPDTHALTVLGSVLGDGRSSRLYKRLVEERRLATNAAAGPWFLRYGGLFLIQATLWAPHTAEEVEAAVEEELQRARSELPTPRELTKVRNQMEVSVVRGLGSNSGLASHLGEAWSLTGDWRFAFEERKMTQAVTAEDVVAAAKRYLLPRDRTVAWLVRGESPVSIPPVRRDRPALQPWDNN
;
A
#
# COMPACT_ATOMS: atom_id res chain seq x y z
N LEU A 1 -6.51 -6.63 0.81
CA LEU A 1 -5.10 -6.74 1.15
C LEU A 1 -4.40 -7.76 0.26
N TYR A 2 -3.12 -7.52 0.02
CA TYR A 2 -2.23 -8.38 -0.74
C TYR A 2 -0.99 -8.69 0.10
N ARG A 3 -0.31 -9.77 -0.21
CA ARG A 3 1.00 -10.06 0.41
C ARG A 3 2.06 -9.16 -0.20
N SER A 4 2.97 -8.66 0.63
CA SER A 4 4.15 -7.92 0.19
C SER A 4 5.43 -8.55 0.77
N PRO A 5 6.60 -8.25 0.21
CA PRO A 5 7.86 -8.76 0.71
C PRO A 5 8.19 -8.18 2.10
N PRO A 6 9.16 -8.80 2.81
CA PRO A 6 9.68 -8.22 4.05
C PRO A 6 10.38 -6.89 3.80
N ILE A 7 10.56 -6.12 4.86
CA ILE A 7 11.35 -4.89 4.81
C ILE A 7 12.79 -5.20 4.38
N GLY A 8 13.41 -4.28 3.64
CA GLY A 8 14.75 -4.47 3.09
C GLY A 8 14.79 -5.19 1.74
N HIS A 9 13.68 -5.79 1.29
CA HIS A 9 13.60 -6.30 -0.07
C HIS A 9 13.59 -5.15 -1.10
N PRO A 10 14.29 -5.26 -2.24
CA PRO A 10 14.38 -4.17 -3.24
C PRO A 10 13.02 -3.59 -3.68
N ASP A 11 12.00 -4.43 -3.81
CA ASP A 11 10.67 -4.01 -4.26
C ASP A 11 9.89 -3.19 -3.21
N THR A 12 10.34 -3.12 -1.94
CA THR A 12 9.64 -2.35 -0.91
C THR A 12 9.57 -0.86 -1.24
N HIS A 13 10.60 -0.32 -1.86
CA HIS A 13 10.65 1.09 -2.25
C HIS A 13 9.63 1.41 -3.36
N ALA A 14 9.53 0.53 -4.36
CA ALA A 14 8.52 0.65 -5.42
C ALA A 14 7.09 0.50 -4.89
N LEU A 15 6.87 -0.43 -3.94
CA LEU A 15 5.57 -0.59 -3.28
C LEU A 15 5.21 0.61 -2.41
N THR A 16 6.19 1.26 -1.76
CA THR A 16 5.96 2.51 -1.01
C THR A 16 5.49 3.63 -1.93
N VAL A 17 6.18 3.82 -3.07
CA VAL A 17 5.77 4.82 -4.08
C VAL A 17 4.39 4.47 -4.65
N LEU A 18 4.13 3.21 -4.99
CA LEU A 18 2.84 2.74 -5.47
C LEU A 18 1.71 3.03 -4.48
N GLY A 19 1.94 2.75 -3.19
CA GLY A 19 0.98 3.03 -2.12
C GLY A 19 0.63 4.51 -2.05
N SER A 20 1.63 5.38 -2.13
CA SER A 20 1.43 6.83 -2.11
C SER A 20 0.69 7.35 -3.36
N VAL A 21 0.98 6.82 -4.54
CA VAL A 21 0.24 7.16 -5.78
C VAL A 21 -1.22 6.72 -5.67
N LEU A 22 -1.46 5.51 -5.15
CA LEU A 22 -2.81 4.96 -5.06
C LEU A 22 -3.64 5.56 -3.93
N GLY A 23 -3.07 5.79 -2.74
CA GLY A 23 -3.86 6.01 -1.54
C GLY A 23 -3.43 7.15 -0.62
N ASP A 24 -2.38 7.93 -0.93
CA ASP A 24 -1.93 8.98 -0.02
C ASP A 24 -2.56 10.34 -0.36
N GLY A 25 -3.53 10.73 0.50
CA GLY A 25 -4.22 12.01 0.45
C GLY A 25 -5.24 12.14 -0.69
N ARG A 26 -5.90 13.31 -0.72
CA ARG A 26 -7.03 13.61 -1.62
C ARG A 26 -6.70 13.54 -3.12
N SER A 27 -5.46 13.76 -3.48
CA SER A 27 -5.03 13.73 -4.89
C SER A 27 -4.57 12.35 -5.36
N SER A 28 -4.67 11.30 -4.52
CA SER A 28 -4.38 9.92 -4.88
C SER A 28 -5.43 9.33 -5.82
N ARG A 29 -5.04 8.30 -6.57
CA ARG A 29 -5.92 7.73 -7.60
C ARG A 29 -7.19 7.14 -7.02
N LEU A 30 -7.09 6.35 -5.94
CA LEU A 30 -8.26 5.76 -5.28
C LEU A 30 -9.17 6.81 -4.66
N TYR A 31 -8.62 7.83 -4.02
CA TYR A 31 -9.45 8.89 -3.45
C TYR A 31 -10.25 9.63 -4.53
N LYS A 32 -9.58 10.04 -5.60
CA LYS A 32 -10.26 10.68 -6.74
C LYS A 32 -11.36 9.80 -7.31
N ARG A 33 -11.03 8.54 -7.59
CA ARG A 33 -11.94 7.60 -8.23
C ARG A 33 -13.15 7.25 -7.38
N LEU A 34 -12.91 6.90 -6.11
CA LEU A 34 -13.95 6.39 -5.21
C LEU A 34 -14.73 7.50 -4.50
N VAL A 35 -14.04 8.60 -4.13
CA VAL A 35 -14.64 9.64 -3.29
C VAL A 35 -15.15 10.83 -4.13
N GLU A 36 -14.30 11.36 -5.03
CA GLU A 36 -14.65 12.58 -5.78
C GLU A 36 -15.48 12.29 -7.02
N GLU A 37 -15.08 11.33 -7.86
CA GLU A 37 -15.73 11.05 -9.14
C GLU A 37 -16.99 10.20 -8.98
N ARG A 38 -16.84 9.01 -8.38
CA ARG A 38 -17.95 8.04 -8.27
C ARG A 38 -18.78 8.15 -7.00
N ARG A 39 -18.29 8.83 -5.98
CA ARG A 39 -18.95 8.98 -4.67
C ARG A 39 -19.38 7.66 -4.02
N LEU A 40 -18.60 6.62 -4.24
CA LEU A 40 -18.84 5.27 -3.70
C LEU A 40 -18.36 5.16 -2.25
N ALA A 41 -17.42 6.00 -1.85
CA ALA A 41 -16.79 5.95 -0.53
C ALA A 41 -16.64 7.36 0.07
N THR A 42 -16.56 7.44 1.39
CA THR A 42 -16.26 8.66 2.13
C THR A 42 -14.75 8.86 2.31
N ASN A 43 -13.99 7.77 2.24
CA ASN A 43 -12.53 7.76 2.32
C ASN A 43 -11.97 6.56 1.56
N ALA A 44 -10.77 6.72 1.01
CA ALA A 44 -10.00 5.65 0.40
C ALA A 44 -8.51 5.87 0.67
N ALA A 45 -7.81 4.81 1.02
CA ALA A 45 -6.39 4.82 1.31
C ALA A 45 -5.73 3.52 0.83
N ALA A 46 -4.46 3.57 0.51
CA ALA A 46 -3.66 2.39 0.19
C ALA A 46 -2.21 2.59 0.63
N GLY A 47 -1.54 1.51 0.96
CA GLY A 47 -0.13 1.54 1.28
C GLY A 47 0.40 0.21 1.78
N PRO A 48 1.71 0.02 1.76
CA PRO A 48 2.35 -1.15 2.32
C PRO A 48 2.45 -1.06 3.84
N TRP A 49 2.48 -2.22 4.46
CA TRP A 49 2.85 -2.43 5.85
C TRP A 49 3.91 -3.52 5.89
N PHE A 50 5.16 -3.10 5.93
CA PHE A 50 6.30 -4.00 5.94
C PHE A 50 6.62 -4.47 7.35
N LEU A 51 6.90 -5.76 7.47
CA LEU A 51 7.36 -6.40 8.69
C LEU A 51 8.68 -7.13 8.41
N ARG A 52 9.34 -7.61 9.46
CA ARG A 52 10.67 -8.25 9.37
C ARG A 52 10.70 -9.50 8.48
N TYR A 53 9.62 -10.31 8.48
CA TYR A 53 9.56 -11.61 7.80
C TYR A 53 8.52 -11.68 6.70
N GLY A 54 7.93 -10.58 6.33
CA GLY A 54 6.90 -10.45 5.32
C GLY A 54 6.18 -9.13 5.47
N GLY A 55 5.13 -8.91 4.68
CA GLY A 55 4.36 -7.69 4.78
C GLY A 55 3.02 -7.82 4.08
N LEU A 56 2.27 -6.74 4.13
CA LEU A 56 0.97 -6.59 3.48
C LEU A 56 0.95 -5.31 2.67
N PHE A 57 0.25 -5.32 1.56
CA PHE A 57 -0.20 -4.10 0.89
C PHE A 57 -1.69 -3.97 1.15
N LEU A 58 -2.06 -2.93 1.87
CA LEU A 58 -3.42 -2.68 2.35
C LEU A 58 -4.12 -1.69 1.43
N ILE A 59 -5.39 -1.94 1.14
CA ILE A 59 -6.28 -0.99 0.50
C ILE A 59 -7.53 -0.94 1.36
N GLN A 60 -7.93 0.24 1.77
CA GLN A 60 -9.07 0.48 2.64
C GLN A 60 -10.00 1.51 2.00
N ALA A 61 -11.29 1.26 2.07
CA ALA A 61 -12.30 2.22 1.68
C ALA A 61 -13.47 2.17 2.66
N THR A 62 -14.01 3.33 2.99
CA THR A 62 -15.20 3.45 3.83
C THR A 62 -16.39 3.75 2.91
N LEU A 63 -17.34 2.82 2.83
CA LEU A 63 -18.50 2.94 1.97
C LEU A 63 -19.34 4.17 2.29
N TRP A 64 -19.93 4.74 1.27
CA TRP A 64 -20.96 5.76 1.37
C TRP A 64 -22.31 5.14 0.97
N ALA A 65 -23.25 5.11 1.92
CA ALA A 65 -24.61 4.66 1.62
C ALA A 65 -25.27 5.51 0.51
N PRO A 66 -26.02 4.92 -0.44
CA PRO A 66 -26.56 3.55 -0.41
C PRO A 66 -25.69 2.51 -1.17
N HIS A 67 -24.44 2.82 -1.50
CA HIS A 67 -23.59 1.95 -2.31
C HIS A 67 -23.21 0.65 -1.59
N THR A 68 -22.89 -0.39 -2.36
CA THR A 68 -22.55 -1.72 -1.86
C THR A 68 -21.04 -1.94 -1.79
N ALA A 69 -20.64 -2.95 -1.02
CA ALA A 69 -19.23 -3.32 -0.94
C ALA A 69 -18.69 -3.84 -2.29
N GLU A 70 -19.52 -4.53 -3.05
CA GLU A 70 -19.18 -5.06 -4.37
C GLU A 70 -18.91 -3.94 -5.38
N GLU A 71 -19.68 -2.84 -5.35
CA GLU A 71 -19.45 -1.66 -6.20
C GLU A 71 -18.10 -1.03 -5.90
N VAL A 72 -17.77 -0.88 -4.61
CA VAL A 72 -16.47 -0.34 -4.18
C VAL A 72 -15.33 -1.27 -4.55
N GLU A 73 -15.50 -2.59 -4.35
CA GLU A 73 -14.50 -3.61 -4.73
C GLU A 73 -14.22 -3.58 -6.23
N ALA A 74 -15.26 -3.52 -7.05
CA ALA A 74 -15.12 -3.43 -8.50
C ALA A 74 -14.35 -2.17 -8.93
N ALA A 75 -14.68 -1.02 -8.34
CA ALA A 75 -14.00 0.23 -8.64
C ALA A 75 -12.53 0.26 -8.17
N VAL A 76 -12.22 -0.38 -7.05
CA VAL A 76 -10.84 -0.59 -6.59
C VAL A 76 -10.09 -1.45 -7.60
N GLU A 77 -10.67 -2.58 -8.05
CA GLU A 77 -9.99 -3.48 -9.00
C GLU A 77 -9.74 -2.81 -10.36
N GLU A 78 -10.66 -1.99 -10.85
CA GLU A 78 -10.44 -1.17 -12.06
C GLU A 78 -9.21 -0.28 -11.91
N GLU A 79 -9.05 0.39 -10.75
CA GLU A 79 -7.91 1.27 -10.52
C GLU A 79 -6.61 0.48 -10.34
N LEU A 80 -6.66 -0.70 -9.73
CA LEU A 80 -5.50 -1.58 -9.64
C LEU A 80 -5.08 -2.14 -11.01
N GLN A 81 -6.06 -2.44 -11.88
CA GLN A 81 -5.76 -2.84 -13.26
C GLN A 81 -5.03 -1.71 -14.01
N ARG A 82 -5.47 -0.46 -13.84
CA ARG A 82 -4.77 0.69 -14.38
C ARG A 82 -3.37 0.84 -13.82
N ALA A 83 -3.18 0.66 -12.52
CA ALA A 83 -1.86 0.71 -11.88
C ALA A 83 -0.91 -0.38 -12.41
N ARG A 84 -1.43 -1.52 -12.86
CA ARG A 84 -0.64 -2.60 -13.51
C ARG A 84 -0.28 -2.30 -14.97
N SER A 85 -0.99 -1.38 -15.64
CA SER A 85 -0.82 -1.13 -17.08
C SER A 85 -0.33 0.28 -17.41
N GLU A 86 -0.61 1.26 -16.57
CA GLU A 86 -0.32 2.66 -16.82
C GLU A 86 0.79 3.18 -15.89
N LEU A 87 1.79 3.81 -16.47
CA LEU A 87 2.85 4.47 -15.71
C LEU A 87 2.27 5.61 -14.86
N PRO A 88 2.77 5.81 -13.62
CA PRO A 88 2.48 7.02 -12.88
C PRO A 88 3.02 8.24 -13.64
N THR A 89 2.26 9.31 -13.63
CA THR A 89 2.66 10.55 -14.28
C THR A 89 3.84 11.20 -13.57
N PRO A 90 4.65 12.02 -14.26
CA PRO A 90 5.74 12.78 -13.62
C PRO A 90 5.25 13.63 -12.44
N ARG A 91 4.02 14.16 -12.53
CA ARG A 91 3.40 14.94 -11.45
C ARG A 91 3.10 14.10 -10.21
N GLU A 92 2.60 12.87 -10.40
CA GLU A 92 2.36 11.93 -9.30
C GLU A 92 3.68 11.56 -8.59
N LEU A 93 4.72 11.22 -9.35
CA LEU A 93 6.03 10.88 -8.79
C LEU A 93 6.66 12.07 -8.05
N THR A 94 6.60 13.27 -8.62
CA THR A 94 7.12 14.48 -7.96
C THR A 94 6.37 14.75 -6.66
N LYS A 95 5.04 14.63 -6.66
CA LYS A 95 4.22 14.78 -5.44
C LYS A 95 4.67 13.79 -4.36
N VAL A 96 4.80 12.51 -4.71
CA VAL A 96 5.20 11.46 -3.75
C VAL A 96 6.57 11.76 -3.18
N ARG A 97 7.55 12.09 -4.00
CA ARG A 97 8.90 12.47 -3.54
C ARG A 97 8.89 13.64 -2.57
N ASN A 98 8.11 14.70 -2.88
CA ASN A 98 7.98 15.86 -2.01
C ASN A 98 7.30 15.51 -0.67
N GLN A 99 6.25 14.67 -0.69
CA GLN A 99 5.57 14.24 0.54
C GLN A 99 6.50 13.42 1.45
N MET A 100 7.28 12.51 0.87
CA MET A 100 8.28 11.73 1.61
C MET A 100 9.35 12.62 2.23
N GLU A 101 9.84 13.61 1.47
CA GLU A 101 10.82 14.58 1.97
C GLU A 101 10.29 15.33 3.19
N VAL A 102 9.06 15.86 3.09
CA VAL A 102 8.40 16.56 4.20
C VAL A 102 8.20 15.63 5.41
N SER A 103 7.83 14.37 5.18
CA SER A 103 7.63 13.38 6.24
C SER A 103 8.93 13.11 7.00
N VAL A 104 10.03 12.92 6.29
CA VAL A 104 11.36 12.72 6.91
C VAL A 104 11.78 13.94 7.73
N VAL A 105 11.67 15.14 7.17
CA VAL A 105 12.04 16.38 7.89
C VAL A 105 11.21 16.54 9.16
N ARG A 106 9.90 16.28 9.10
CA ARG A 106 9.02 16.34 10.28
C ARG A 106 9.36 15.26 11.30
N GLY A 107 9.62 14.02 10.86
CA GLY A 107 9.99 12.92 11.73
C GLY A 107 11.29 13.17 12.49
N LEU A 108 12.27 13.76 11.83
CA LEU A 108 13.58 14.10 12.43
C LEU A 108 13.57 15.41 13.23
N GLY A 109 12.49 16.18 13.21
CA GLY A 109 12.39 17.49 13.89
C GLY A 109 12.29 17.44 15.41
N SER A 110 12.25 16.25 16.01
CA SER A 110 12.22 16.07 17.47
C SER A 110 13.06 14.86 17.90
N ASN A 111 13.57 14.90 19.15
CA ASN A 111 14.31 13.78 19.71
C ASN A 111 13.47 12.49 19.77
N SER A 112 12.19 12.61 20.07
CA SER A 112 11.25 11.48 20.08
C SER A 112 11.06 10.90 18.66
N GLY A 113 10.88 11.75 17.67
CA GLY A 113 10.75 11.32 16.28
C GLY A 113 12.00 10.62 15.76
N LEU A 114 13.18 11.19 16.03
CA LEU A 114 14.45 10.55 15.68
C LEU A 114 14.62 9.20 16.37
N ALA A 115 14.37 9.13 17.70
CA ALA A 115 14.46 7.89 18.45
C ALA A 115 13.51 6.81 17.92
N SER A 116 12.26 7.18 17.59
CA SER A 116 11.28 6.26 16.99
C SER A 116 11.75 5.75 15.65
N HIS A 117 12.24 6.63 14.78
CA HIS A 117 12.70 6.28 13.43
C HIS A 117 13.90 5.33 13.44
N LEU A 118 14.90 5.60 14.32
CA LEU A 118 16.04 4.73 14.49
C LEU A 118 15.66 3.39 15.15
N GLY A 119 14.78 3.42 16.16
CA GLY A 119 14.30 2.23 16.85
C GLY A 119 13.49 1.32 15.94
N GLU A 120 12.64 1.87 15.06
CA GLU A 120 11.89 1.13 14.06
C GLU A 120 12.83 0.47 13.05
N ALA A 121 13.77 1.22 12.48
CA ALA A 121 14.76 0.69 11.54
C ALA A 121 15.57 -0.47 12.18
N TRP A 122 16.05 -0.29 13.38
CA TRP A 122 16.75 -1.34 14.13
C TRP A 122 15.87 -2.57 14.38
N SER A 123 14.66 -2.36 14.86
CA SER A 123 13.73 -3.46 15.17
C SER A 123 13.38 -4.30 13.93
N LEU A 124 13.21 -3.65 12.78
CA LEU A 124 12.76 -4.31 11.57
C LEU A 124 13.91 -4.93 10.76
N THR A 125 15.08 -4.27 10.70
CA THR A 125 16.19 -4.69 9.84
C THR A 125 17.42 -5.18 10.60
N GLY A 126 17.59 -4.78 11.86
CA GLY A 126 18.82 -4.98 12.64
C GLY A 126 19.89 -3.93 12.34
N ASP A 127 19.61 -2.93 11.51
CA ASP A 127 20.51 -1.81 11.21
C ASP A 127 19.78 -0.46 11.28
N TRP A 128 20.19 0.39 12.21
CA TRP A 128 19.61 1.73 12.35
C TRP A 128 19.91 2.66 11.15
N ARG A 129 20.98 2.37 10.39
CA ARG A 129 21.38 3.16 9.21
C ARG A 129 20.35 3.07 8.10
N PHE A 130 19.57 1.99 8.07
CA PHE A 130 18.46 1.80 7.13
C PHE A 130 17.50 3.00 7.14
N ALA A 131 17.27 3.63 8.30
CA ALA A 131 16.46 4.84 8.43
C ALA A 131 16.87 5.99 7.47
N PHE A 132 18.14 6.07 7.11
CA PHE A 132 18.67 7.11 6.23
C PHE A 132 18.85 6.63 4.78
N GLU A 133 19.08 5.34 4.59
CA GLU A 133 19.31 4.74 3.27
C GLU A 133 18.01 4.58 2.49
N GLU A 134 16.92 4.20 3.17
CA GLU A 134 15.59 4.00 2.60
C GLU A 134 15.14 5.20 1.76
N ARG A 135 15.43 6.41 2.23
CA ARG A 135 15.09 7.64 1.51
C ARG A 135 15.73 7.70 0.12
N LYS A 136 17.03 7.41 0.02
CA LYS A 136 17.76 7.46 -1.26
C LYS A 136 17.21 6.43 -2.24
N MET A 137 16.95 5.22 -1.76
CA MET A 137 16.41 4.13 -2.56
C MET A 137 15.01 4.46 -3.07
N THR A 138 14.14 5.02 -2.22
CA THR A 138 12.78 5.40 -2.63
C THR A 138 12.77 6.58 -3.61
N GLN A 139 13.71 7.53 -3.48
CA GLN A 139 13.86 8.63 -4.45
C GLN A 139 14.33 8.15 -5.83
N ALA A 140 15.07 7.04 -5.91
CA ALA A 140 15.56 6.46 -7.14
C ALA A 140 14.51 5.64 -7.91
N VAL A 141 13.37 5.32 -7.30
CA VAL A 141 12.28 4.54 -7.92
C VAL A 141 11.79 5.21 -9.21
N THR A 142 11.75 4.45 -10.29
CA THR A 142 11.23 4.88 -11.59
C THR A 142 9.73 4.60 -11.73
N ALA A 143 9.11 5.14 -12.77
CA ALA A 143 7.71 4.84 -13.09
C ALA A 143 7.52 3.36 -13.47
N GLU A 144 8.49 2.80 -14.16
CA GLU A 144 8.55 1.41 -14.58
C GLU A 144 8.63 0.46 -13.38
N ASP A 145 9.42 0.79 -12.35
CA ASP A 145 9.52 0.01 -11.12
C ASP A 145 8.17 -0.06 -10.40
N VAL A 146 7.43 1.05 -10.38
CA VAL A 146 6.09 1.11 -9.77
C VAL A 146 5.11 0.17 -10.47
N VAL A 147 5.09 0.17 -11.81
CA VAL A 147 4.23 -0.73 -12.60
C VAL A 147 4.68 -2.18 -12.45
N ALA A 148 6.00 -2.44 -12.43
CA ALA A 148 6.53 -3.79 -12.22
C ALA A 148 6.12 -4.35 -10.84
N ALA A 149 6.19 -3.53 -9.78
CA ALA A 149 5.71 -3.91 -8.46
C ALA A 149 4.19 -4.17 -8.45
N ALA A 150 3.38 -3.31 -9.08
CA ALA A 150 1.95 -3.53 -9.20
C ALA A 150 1.62 -4.86 -9.91
N LYS A 151 2.30 -5.17 -11.00
CA LYS A 151 2.15 -6.44 -11.74
C LYS A 151 2.55 -7.66 -10.93
N ARG A 152 3.55 -7.54 -10.07
CA ARG A 152 4.06 -8.66 -9.26
C ARG A 152 3.20 -8.93 -8.03
N TYR A 153 2.77 -7.90 -7.32
CA TYR A 153 2.18 -8.03 -5.99
C TYR A 153 0.67 -7.82 -5.93
N LEU A 154 0.07 -7.02 -6.82
CA LEU A 154 -1.35 -6.69 -6.76
C LEU A 154 -2.16 -7.53 -7.75
N LEU A 155 -2.05 -8.86 -7.68
CA LEU A 155 -2.77 -9.77 -8.56
C LEU A 155 -4.13 -10.17 -7.96
N PRO A 156 -5.22 -10.22 -8.75
CA PRO A 156 -6.54 -10.61 -8.24
C PRO A 156 -6.58 -11.95 -7.50
N ARG A 157 -5.78 -12.92 -7.94
CA ARG A 157 -5.69 -14.26 -7.33
C ARG A 157 -5.05 -14.29 -5.94
N ASP A 158 -4.24 -13.25 -5.62
CA ASP A 158 -3.44 -13.19 -4.39
C ASP A 158 -4.05 -12.25 -3.34
N ARG A 159 -5.26 -11.75 -3.60
CA ARG A 159 -5.96 -10.83 -2.72
C ARG A 159 -6.76 -11.55 -1.63
N THR A 160 -6.91 -10.87 -0.50
CA THR A 160 -7.90 -11.18 0.52
C THR A 160 -8.79 -9.96 0.71
N VAL A 161 -10.10 -10.14 0.63
CA VAL A 161 -11.09 -9.08 0.84
C VAL A 161 -11.80 -9.34 2.17
N ALA A 162 -12.00 -8.30 2.97
CA ALA A 162 -12.79 -8.34 4.19
C ALA A 162 -13.74 -7.14 4.19
N TRP A 163 -14.99 -7.40 4.49
CA TRP A 163 -16.03 -6.37 4.62
C TRP A 163 -16.47 -6.27 6.08
N LEU A 164 -16.53 -5.06 6.59
CA LEU A 164 -17.16 -4.75 7.86
C LEU A 164 -18.55 -4.17 7.57
N VAL A 165 -19.57 -4.96 7.83
CA VAL A 165 -20.97 -4.58 7.60
C VAL A 165 -21.67 -4.36 8.94
N ARG A 166 -22.41 -3.26 9.08
CA ARG A 166 -23.31 -3.08 10.21
C ARG A 166 -24.52 -4.00 10.01
N GLY A 167 -24.75 -4.90 10.94
CA GLY A 167 -25.92 -5.79 10.92
C GLY A 167 -26.30 -6.20 12.33
N GLU A 168 -27.58 -6.50 12.52
CA GLU A 168 -28.11 -7.03 13.77
C GLU A 168 -27.97 -8.55 13.91
N SER A 169 -27.52 -9.23 12.85
CA SER A 169 -27.36 -10.69 12.82
C SER A 169 -25.90 -11.09 12.59
N PRO A 170 -25.44 -12.20 13.19
CA PRO A 170 -24.11 -12.72 12.91
C PRO A 170 -24.02 -13.08 11.43
N VAL A 171 -23.05 -12.45 10.75
CA VAL A 171 -22.74 -12.75 9.35
C VAL A 171 -22.27 -14.20 9.28
N SER A 172 -22.90 -15.02 8.47
CA SER A 172 -22.36 -16.34 8.11
C SER A 172 -21.04 -16.13 7.36
N ILE A 173 -19.94 -16.40 8.04
CA ILE A 173 -18.61 -16.34 7.42
C ILE A 173 -18.51 -17.56 6.50
N PRO A 174 -18.40 -17.36 5.16
CA PRO A 174 -18.18 -18.48 4.27
C PRO A 174 -16.87 -19.20 4.66
N PRO A 175 -16.82 -20.54 4.53
CA PRO A 175 -15.63 -21.27 4.89
C PRO A 175 -14.43 -20.77 4.10
N VAL A 176 -13.33 -20.50 4.80
CA VAL A 176 -12.07 -20.10 4.18
C VAL A 176 -11.64 -21.22 3.24
N ARG A 177 -11.63 -20.95 1.94
CA ARG A 177 -11.04 -21.88 0.96
C ARG A 177 -9.55 -22.01 1.27
N ARG A 178 -9.15 -23.17 1.73
CA ARG A 178 -7.75 -23.52 2.04
C ARG A 178 -6.95 -24.03 0.82
N ASP A 179 -7.44 -23.78 -0.38
CA ASP A 179 -6.83 -24.27 -1.63
C ASP A 179 -5.60 -23.42 -2.05
N ARG A 180 -4.89 -22.87 -1.10
CA ARG A 180 -3.64 -22.17 -1.40
C ARG A 180 -2.49 -23.17 -1.39
N PRO A 181 -1.66 -23.21 -2.46
CA PRO A 181 -0.41 -23.93 -2.41
C PRO A 181 0.42 -23.43 -1.23
N ALA A 182 1.20 -24.31 -0.62
CA ALA A 182 2.10 -23.97 0.47
C ALA A 182 2.95 -22.75 0.07
N LEU A 183 3.02 -21.79 0.99
CA LEU A 183 3.79 -20.56 0.78
C LEU A 183 5.24 -20.94 0.52
N GLN A 184 5.75 -20.61 -0.66
CA GLN A 184 7.20 -20.68 -0.92
C GLN A 184 7.88 -19.68 0.04
N PRO A 185 8.98 -20.06 0.69
CA PRO A 185 9.82 -19.12 1.41
C PRO A 185 10.28 -18.02 0.46
N TRP A 186 10.42 -16.80 0.96
CA TRP A 186 11.04 -15.73 0.19
C TRP A 186 12.51 -16.11 -0.04
N ASP A 187 12.89 -16.33 -1.28
CA ASP A 187 14.29 -16.53 -1.63
C ASP A 187 15.05 -15.22 -1.38
N ASN A 188 15.90 -15.25 -0.36
CA ASN A 188 16.83 -14.18 -0.03
C ASN A 188 18.09 -14.27 -0.96
N ASN A 189 17.88 -14.28 -2.28
CA ASN A 189 18.98 -14.14 -3.24
C ASN A 189 19.01 -12.73 -3.82
#